data_95c50e8d6df650ae8d0a1d4be64065e8
#
_entry.id   95c50e8d6df650ae8d0a1d4be64065e8
#
_cell.length_a   1.000
_cell.length_b   1.000
_cell.length_c   1.000
_cell.angle_alpha   90.00
_cell.angle_beta   90.00
_cell.angle_gamma   90.00
#
_symmetry.space_group_name_H-M   'P 1'
#
loop_
_entity.id
_entity.type
_entity.pdbx_description
1 polymer ?
#
loop_
_entity_poly.entity_id
_entity_poly.type
_entity_poly.pdbx_seq_one_letter_code
_entity_poly.pdbx_strand_id
1 'polypeptide(L)'
;YEMQRSLVGSEMCIRDRPIGYADGYLRKLAKHGKMIVDGVKVPIIGRICMDQCMIDVTNVHNIDKGDEVIIFGREGVTVDDLAEWLETINYEVSCVIGKRIPRIYTKDGKAVKVLNYLM
;
A
#
# COMPACT_ATOMS: atom_id res chain seq x y z
N TYR A 1 1.56 -0.41 -12.90
CA TYR A 1 0.50 -0.73 -11.93
C TYR A 1 0.83 -0.11 -10.57
N GLU A 2 -0.06 0.68 -10.06
CA GLU A 2 0.05 1.27 -8.74
C GLU A 2 -0.97 0.64 -7.82
N MET A 3 -0.63 0.52 -6.55
CA MET A 3 -1.54 0.09 -5.52
C MET A 3 -1.70 1.22 -4.51
N GLN A 4 -2.95 1.65 -4.32
CA GLN A 4 -3.29 2.77 -3.46
C GLN A 4 -4.43 2.40 -2.52
N ARG A 5 -4.37 2.90 -1.30
CA ARG A 5 -5.44 2.74 -0.30
C ARG A 5 -5.58 4.04 0.47
N SER A 6 -6.76 4.26 1.03
CA SER A 6 -7.03 5.45 1.84
C SER A 6 -6.57 5.23 3.28
N LEU A 7 -6.19 6.31 3.94
CA LEU A 7 -5.85 6.28 5.35
C LEU A 7 -7.11 6.15 6.21
N VAL A 8 -6.98 5.42 7.30
CA VAL A 8 -7.99 5.35 8.35
C VAL A 8 -7.30 5.54 9.70
N GLY A 9 -8.06 5.83 10.75
CA GLY A 9 -7.52 6.06 12.08
C GLY A 9 -7.37 7.54 12.40
N SER A 10 -6.97 7.84 13.62
CA SER A 10 -6.95 9.20 14.13
C SER A 10 -5.75 9.55 15.00
N GLU A 11 -4.75 8.68 15.08
CA GLU A 11 -3.55 8.94 15.85
C GLU A 11 -2.72 10.06 15.23
N MET A 12 -2.06 10.87 16.05
CA MET A 12 -1.29 12.02 15.57
C MET A 12 -0.14 11.64 14.65
N CYS A 13 0.65 10.65 15.04
CA CYS A 13 1.85 10.23 14.31
C CYS A 13 1.73 8.85 13.68
N ILE A 14 0.61 8.17 13.89
CA ILE A 14 0.37 6.81 13.45
C ILE A 14 -0.98 6.77 12.75
N ARG A 15 -1.03 6.09 11.61
CA ARG A 15 -2.28 5.90 10.88
C ARG A 15 -2.46 4.43 10.53
N ASP A 16 -3.68 3.95 10.69
CA ASP A 16 -4.06 2.61 10.28
C ASP A 16 -4.27 2.58 8.76
N ARG A 17 -3.83 1.48 8.17
CA ARG A 17 -4.04 1.22 6.75
C ARG A 17 -4.96 0.02 6.60
N PRO A 18 -6.07 0.12 5.83
CA PRO A 18 -6.96 -1.03 5.62
C PRO A 18 -6.39 -1.99 4.58
N ILE A 19 -5.13 -2.40 4.77
CA ILE A 19 -4.44 -3.37 3.94
C ILE A 19 -3.54 -4.23 4.81
N GLY A 20 -3.55 -5.53 4.59
CA GLY A 20 -2.73 -6.46 5.33
C GLY A 20 -2.33 -7.65 4.47
N TYR A 21 -1.88 -8.73 5.11
CA TYR A 21 -1.33 -9.85 4.35
C TYR A 21 -2.39 -10.61 3.54
N ALA A 22 -3.67 -10.52 3.90
CA ALA A 22 -4.73 -11.11 3.09
C ALA A 22 -4.91 -10.38 1.75
N ASP A 23 -4.43 -9.15 1.64
CA ASP A 23 -4.47 -8.37 0.40
C ASP A 23 -3.20 -8.51 -0.43
N GLY A 24 -2.20 -9.19 0.09
CA GLY A 24 -0.91 -9.36 -0.55
C GLY A 24 0.21 -8.51 0.04
N TYR A 25 -0.09 -7.69 1.05
CA TYR A 25 0.94 -6.93 1.76
C TYR A 25 1.52 -7.80 2.86
N LEU A 26 2.48 -8.64 2.48
CA LEU A 26 2.95 -9.75 3.29
C LEU A 26 3.67 -9.30 4.56
N ARG A 27 3.61 -10.15 5.59
CA ARG A 27 4.14 -9.85 6.92
C ARG A 27 5.63 -9.52 6.94
N LYS A 28 6.39 -10.06 6.01
CA LYS A 28 7.82 -9.79 5.91
C LYS A 28 8.13 -8.33 5.62
N LEU A 29 7.19 -7.59 5.07
CA LEU A 29 7.34 -6.16 4.79
C LEU A 29 7.34 -5.30 6.06
N ALA A 30 6.96 -5.83 7.21
CA ALA A 30 6.92 -5.06 8.45
C ALA A 30 8.28 -4.48 8.84
N LYS A 31 9.38 -5.16 8.47
CA LYS A 31 10.72 -4.74 8.86
C LYS A 31 11.30 -3.62 7.99
N HIS A 32 11.10 -3.70 6.69
CA HIS A 32 11.70 -2.77 5.72
C HIS A 32 10.69 -2.02 4.88
N GLY A 33 9.42 -2.42 4.92
CA GLY A 33 8.39 -1.85 4.08
C GLY A 33 8.16 -0.37 4.34
N LYS A 34 7.90 0.36 3.26
CA LYS A 34 7.55 1.78 3.32
C LYS A 34 6.41 2.03 2.36
N MET A 35 5.62 3.02 2.69
CA MET A 35 4.54 3.52 1.84
C MET A 35 4.77 4.99 1.55
N ILE A 36 4.09 5.52 0.57
CA ILE A 36 4.17 6.94 0.22
C ILE A 36 2.88 7.63 0.66
N VAL A 37 3.02 8.65 1.50
CA VAL A 37 1.92 9.50 1.93
C VAL A 37 2.31 10.94 1.62
N ASP A 38 1.52 11.61 0.80
CA ASP A 38 1.79 13.00 0.39
C ASP A 38 3.24 13.20 -0.08
N GLY A 39 3.73 12.26 -0.91
CA GLY A 39 5.09 12.30 -1.46
C GLY A 39 6.20 11.92 -0.49
N VAL A 40 5.87 11.56 0.74
CA VAL A 40 6.85 11.22 1.77
C VAL A 40 6.84 9.71 2.02
N LYS A 41 8.03 9.09 2.05
CA LYS A 41 8.15 7.68 2.42
C LYS A 41 7.97 7.53 3.92
N VAL A 42 7.06 6.65 4.33
CA VAL A 42 6.77 6.40 5.74
C VAL A 42 6.94 4.91 6.06
N PRO A 43 7.55 4.59 7.19
CA PRO A 43 7.77 3.19 7.55
C PRO A 43 6.54 2.54 8.15
N ILE A 44 6.53 1.20 8.13
CA ILE A 44 5.52 0.41 8.81
C ILE A 44 5.89 0.34 10.29
N ILE A 45 4.89 0.45 11.16
CA ILE A 45 5.05 0.30 12.60
C ILE A 45 4.46 -1.03 13.05
N GLY A 46 5.25 -1.79 13.81
CA GLY A 46 4.77 -3.05 14.36
C GLY A 46 4.57 -4.13 13.32
N ARG A 47 3.60 -4.99 13.54
CA ARG A 47 3.33 -6.13 12.69
C ARG A 47 2.22 -5.84 11.68
N ILE A 48 2.31 -6.51 10.54
CA ILE A 48 1.25 -6.45 9.53
C ILE A 48 0.21 -7.52 9.89
N CYS A 49 -1.02 -7.09 10.06
CA CYS A 49 -2.14 -7.98 10.37
C CYS A 49 -2.81 -8.47 9.08
N MET A 50 -3.83 -9.31 9.23
CA MET A 50 -4.55 -9.84 8.07
C MET A 50 -5.16 -8.74 7.21
N ASP A 51 -5.80 -7.76 7.83
CA ASP A 51 -6.59 -6.75 7.15
C ASP A 51 -6.08 -5.33 7.32
N GLN A 52 -5.08 -5.12 8.14
CA GLN A 52 -4.59 -3.76 8.44
C GLN A 52 -3.13 -3.76 8.84
N CYS A 53 -2.52 -2.60 8.73
CA CYS A 53 -1.20 -2.31 9.25
C CYS A 53 -1.15 -0.85 9.66
N MET A 54 -0.12 -0.47 10.40
CA MET A 54 0.06 0.91 10.85
C MET A 54 1.31 1.51 10.24
N ILE A 55 1.26 2.80 9.96
CA ILE A 55 2.40 3.54 9.41
C ILE A 55 2.70 4.74 10.30
N ASP A 56 3.98 5.12 10.33
CA ASP A 56 4.46 6.30 11.05
C ASP A 56 4.44 7.51 10.13
N VAL A 57 3.53 8.44 10.40
CA VAL A 57 3.37 9.66 9.60
C VAL A 57 3.92 10.91 10.29
N THR A 58 4.85 10.73 11.24
CA THR A 58 5.46 11.83 11.99
C THR A 58 6.00 12.94 11.08
N ASN A 59 6.59 12.57 9.95
CA ASN A 59 7.21 13.52 9.03
C ASN A 59 6.27 13.99 7.91
N VAL A 60 4.99 13.63 7.98
CA VAL A 60 3.99 14.06 7.01
C VAL A 60 3.17 15.20 7.58
N HIS A 61 3.09 16.30 6.84
CA HIS A 61 2.31 17.46 7.23
C HIS A 61 0.92 17.41 6.57
N ASN A 62 -0.08 17.97 7.24
CA ASN A 62 -1.44 18.11 6.68
C ASN A 62 -2.08 16.78 6.30
N ILE A 63 -1.87 15.74 7.10
CA ILE A 63 -2.47 14.45 6.85
C ILE A 63 -3.90 14.40 7.40
N ASP A 64 -4.83 13.95 6.58
CA ASP A 64 -6.23 13.79 6.95
C ASP A 64 -6.68 12.35 6.74
N LYS A 65 -7.71 11.95 7.49
CA LYS A 65 -8.37 10.67 7.30
C LYS A 65 -8.95 10.63 5.88
N GLY A 66 -8.67 9.57 5.16
CA GLY A 66 -9.13 9.43 3.79
C GLY A 66 -8.09 9.81 2.73
N ASP A 67 -6.94 10.37 3.14
CA ASP A 67 -5.86 10.68 2.20
C ASP A 67 -5.34 9.39 1.55
N GLU A 68 -4.94 9.52 0.29
CA GLU A 68 -4.40 8.39 -0.45
C GLU A 68 -3.00 8.00 0.02
N VAL A 69 -2.75 6.70 0.00
CA VAL A 69 -1.43 6.14 0.31
C VAL A 69 -1.01 5.26 -0.85
N ILE A 70 0.19 5.47 -1.35
CA ILE A 70 0.75 4.65 -2.42
C ILE A 70 1.54 3.51 -1.78
N ILE A 71 1.10 2.30 -2.05
CA ILE A 71 1.77 1.08 -1.55
C ILE A 71 2.99 0.78 -2.42
N PHE A 72 2.81 0.83 -3.73
CA PHE A 72 3.90 0.83 -4.71
C PHE A 72 3.40 1.45 -6.01
N GLY A 73 4.33 1.95 -6.82
CA GLY A 73 4.01 2.60 -8.07
C GLY A 73 5.26 2.79 -8.91
N ARG A 74 5.23 3.77 -9.79
CA ARG A 74 6.35 4.05 -10.70
C ARG A 74 7.50 4.79 -10.02
N GLU A 75 7.20 5.59 -9.00
CA GLU A 75 8.19 6.42 -8.32
C GLU A 75 8.10 6.21 -6.82
N GLY A 76 9.18 6.48 -6.13
CA GLY A 76 9.23 6.35 -4.68
C GLY A 76 9.42 4.90 -4.27
N VAL A 77 8.34 4.23 -3.95
CA VAL A 77 8.35 2.79 -3.66
C VAL A 77 7.86 2.05 -4.90
N THR A 78 8.71 1.20 -5.47
CA THR A 78 8.39 0.46 -6.68
C THR A 78 8.11 -1.01 -6.35
N VAL A 79 7.56 -1.73 -7.33
CA VAL A 79 7.36 -3.18 -7.17
C VAL A 79 8.69 -3.90 -6.95
N ASP A 80 9.77 -3.39 -7.52
CA ASP A 80 11.11 -3.95 -7.32
C ASP A 80 11.61 -3.74 -5.91
N ASP A 81 11.28 -2.60 -5.28
CA ASP A 81 11.60 -2.35 -3.88
C ASP A 81 10.90 -3.37 -2.98
N LEU A 82 9.61 -3.63 -3.23
CA LEU A 82 8.86 -4.63 -2.47
C LEU A 82 9.47 -6.03 -2.66
N ALA A 83 9.87 -6.37 -3.89
CA ALA A 83 10.50 -7.64 -4.18
C ALA A 83 11.80 -7.81 -3.40
N GLU A 84 12.63 -6.77 -3.34
CA GLU A 84 13.87 -6.78 -2.58
C GLU A 84 13.60 -6.98 -1.09
N TRP A 85 12.64 -6.24 -0.53
CA TRP A 85 12.30 -6.37 0.90
C TRP A 85 11.70 -7.74 1.23
N LEU A 86 11.01 -8.35 0.28
CA LEU A 86 10.43 -9.70 0.42
C LEU A 86 11.40 -10.81 0.04
N GLU A 87 12.58 -10.46 -0.48
CA GLU A 87 13.59 -11.41 -0.96
C GLU A 87 13.05 -12.31 -2.07
N THR A 88 12.35 -11.72 -3.01
CA THR A 88 11.74 -12.43 -4.13
C THR A 88 11.86 -11.60 -5.42
N ILE A 89 11.09 -11.96 -6.45
CA ILE A 89 11.07 -11.25 -7.72
C ILE A 89 9.77 -10.43 -7.86
N ASN A 90 9.81 -9.42 -8.73
CA ASN A 90 8.70 -8.51 -8.91
C ASN A 90 7.41 -9.19 -9.39
N TYR A 91 7.52 -10.25 -10.17
CA TYR A 91 6.36 -10.99 -10.65
C TYR A 91 5.56 -11.62 -9.51
N GLU A 92 6.26 -12.15 -8.50
CA GLU A 92 5.60 -12.74 -7.34
C GLU A 92 4.86 -11.68 -6.53
N VAL A 93 5.44 -10.49 -6.39
CA VAL A 93 4.79 -9.38 -5.68
C VAL A 93 3.43 -9.06 -6.30
N SER A 94 3.36 -9.00 -7.62
CA SER A 94 2.10 -8.74 -8.33
C SER A 94 1.12 -9.91 -8.23
N CYS A 95 1.62 -11.14 -8.26
CA CYS A 95 0.80 -12.35 -8.20
C CYS A 95 0.04 -12.53 -6.88
N VAL A 96 0.63 -12.09 -5.77
CA VAL A 96 0.03 -12.31 -4.45
C VAL A 96 -1.02 -11.27 -4.06
N ILE A 97 -1.27 -10.28 -4.91
CA ILE A 97 -2.31 -9.28 -4.64
C ILE A 97 -3.67 -9.98 -4.60
N GLY A 98 -4.36 -9.83 -3.47
CA GLY A 98 -5.61 -10.52 -3.21
C GLY A 98 -6.77 -10.02 -4.07
N LYS A 99 -7.79 -10.88 -4.19
CA LYS A 99 -8.98 -10.56 -4.99
C LYS A 99 -9.87 -9.48 -4.36
N ARG A 100 -9.66 -9.17 -3.09
CA ARG A 100 -10.37 -8.08 -2.41
C ARG A 100 -9.98 -6.71 -2.96
N ILE A 101 -8.82 -6.62 -3.59
CA ILE A 101 -8.33 -5.35 -4.13
C ILE A 101 -8.95 -5.12 -5.50
N PRO A 102 -9.76 -4.08 -5.67
CA PRO A 102 -10.29 -3.74 -7.00
C PRO A 102 -9.16 -3.36 -7.94
N ARG A 103 -9.27 -3.79 -9.18
CA ARG A 103 -8.30 -3.46 -10.21
C ARG A 103 -8.94 -2.50 -11.19
N ILE A 104 -8.36 -1.29 -11.27
CA ILE A 104 -8.82 -0.25 -12.17
C ILE A 104 -7.81 -0.13 -13.30
N TYR A 105 -8.23 -0.45 -14.50
CA TYR A 105 -7.37 -0.35 -15.69
C TYR A 105 -7.57 1.04 -16.28
N THR A 106 -6.46 1.74 -16.50
CA THR A 106 -6.49 3.10 -17.05
C THR A 106 -5.78 3.16 -18.40
N LYS A 107 -6.26 4.05 -19.26
CA LYS A 107 -5.64 4.34 -20.52
C LYS A 107 -5.74 5.85 -20.74
N ASP A 108 -4.60 6.49 -21.02
CA ASP A 108 -4.52 7.95 -21.21
C ASP A 108 -5.10 8.71 -20.03
N GLY A 109 -4.85 8.21 -18.81
CA GLY A 109 -5.31 8.84 -17.58
C GLY A 109 -6.77 8.58 -17.20
N LYS A 110 -7.50 7.81 -18.02
CA LYS A 110 -8.92 7.51 -17.76
C LYS A 110 -9.14 6.05 -17.45
N ALA A 111 -10.03 5.79 -16.49
CA ALA A 111 -10.42 4.43 -16.15
C ALA A 111 -11.22 3.82 -17.31
N VAL A 112 -10.75 2.70 -17.85
CA VAL A 112 -11.41 2.00 -18.97
C VAL A 112 -12.05 0.70 -18.53
N LYS A 113 -11.66 0.15 -17.37
CA LYS A 113 -12.22 -1.09 -16.83
C LYS A 113 -11.98 -1.16 -15.34
N VAL A 114 -12.96 -1.64 -14.59
CA VAL A 114 -12.83 -1.93 -13.17
C VAL A 114 -13.13 -3.41 -12.97
N LEU A 115 -12.20 -4.12 -12.34
CA LEU A 115 -12.38 -5.52 -11.98
C LEU A 115 -12.45 -5.61 -10.46
N ASN A 116 -13.63 -5.95 -9.94
CA ASN A 116 -13.87 -6.06 -8.51
C ASN A 116 -14.58 -7.38 -8.21
N TYR A 117 -13.85 -8.32 -7.64
CA TYR A 117 -14.36 -9.66 -7.34
C TYR A 117 -15.37 -9.70 -6.18
N LEU A 118 -15.50 -8.61 -5.43
CA LEU A 118 -16.43 -8.54 -4.31
C LEU A 118 -17.80 -7.95 -4.66
N MET A 119 -17.96 -7.53 -5.89
CA MET A 119 -19.23 -6.98 -6.38
C MET A 119 -20.08 -8.06 -7.02
#